data_3e7939cdf172b0aa23796e273334fb5d
#
_entry.id   3e7939cdf172b0aa23796e273334fb5d
#
_cell.length_a   1.000
_cell.length_b   1.000
_cell.length_c   1.000
_cell.angle_alpha   90.00
_cell.angle_beta   90.00
_cell.angle_gamma   90.00
#
_symmetry.space_group_name_H-M   'P 1'
#
loop_
_entity.id
_entity.type
_entity.pdbx_description
1 polymer ?
#
loop_
_entity_poly.entity_id
_entity_poly.type
_entity_poly.pdbx_seq_one_letter_code
_entity_poly.pdbx_strand_id
1 'polypeptide(L)'
;MRTLIQNGTVVTAQQYGAADILIKDEVILQVGENLSHQGVDQVIDAAGLLVMPGGVDVHTHLALPMFDTVSSDDHYTGHKAAAFGGTTTVMDFIPHDDHDLMPNIERWHRKAKGLAAVDYSFHMNISQFDESVLQQLEVLVEQGIPSAKMFTAYNRRMRLHDGEIFQVMRRCAEFGILPMLHAENGDVIEVLVQEAISAGHFEPVWHARTRPAWGAAEAVFRGIAIAVQAGSPLYVVHMNTAGGVDQLANAKSKGIPIFGETCPPYLFFTEEDLARPDGAKWVCSPPMRSEEDQKRIWESLEEGIMDTVGTDHCPFFFDGTTPIEYEGEWIAIPGKELGKDDFRKIPNGLPGVGDRMPVLWTTAVNTGRISPQRFVALMSTNPAKLFGMYPQKGAIQVGSDADIVLWYPEKTLNYGV
;
A
#
# COMPACT_ATOMS: atom_id res chain seq x y z
N MET A 1 3.40 -19.43 -26.32
CA MET A 1 2.86 -18.36 -27.21
C MET A 1 3.88 -17.23 -27.29
N ARG A 2 4.10 -16.64 -28.49
CA ARG A 2 4.94 -15.45 -28.65
C ARG A 2 4.04 -14.24 -28.98
N THR A 3 4.14 -13.19 -28.20
CA THR A 3 3.38 -11.94 -28.40
C THR A 3 4.38 -10.81 -28.67
N LEU A 4 4.13 -10.02 -29.71
CA LEU A 4 4.88 -8.81 -30.01
C LEU A 4 4.00 -7.59 -29.73
N ILE A 5 4.45 -6.73 -28.81
CA ILE A 5 3.89 -5.38 -28.63
C ILE A 5 4.77 -4.44 -29.45
N GLN A 6 4.17 -3.70 -30.40
CA GLN A 6 4.92 -2.83 -31.32
C GLN A 6 4.35 -1.40 -31.37
N ASN A 7 5.15 -0.47 -31.86
CA ASN A 7 4.78 0.93 -32.10
C ASN A 7 4.46 1.73 -30.83
N GLY A 8 4.65 1.17 -29.65
CA GLY A 8 4.37 1.84 -28.38
C GLY A 8 5.51 2.76 -27.92
N THR A 9 5.19 3.65 -27.00
CA THR A 9 6.21 4.40 -26.25
C THR A 9 6.44 3.70 -24.92
N VAL A 10 7.60 3.06 -24.75
CA VAL A 10 7.99 2.39 -23.51
C VAL A 10 8.38 3.43 -22.48
N VAL A 11 7.80 3.34 -21.29
CA VAL A 11 8.09 4.19 -20.14
C VAL A 11 8.53 3.32 -18.98
N THR A 12 9.75 3.49 -18.53
CA THR A 12 10.29 2.91 -17.29
C THR A 12 10.66 4.02 -16.31
N ALA A 13 11.16 3.68 -15.14
CA ALA A 13 11.67 4.69 -14.19
C ALA A 13 12.88 5.49 -14.74
N GLN A 14 13.58 5.00 -15.78
CA GLN A 14 14.77 5.61 -16.35
C GLN A 14 14.63 6.04 -17.80
N GLN A 15 13.71 5.43 -18.55
CA GLN A 15 13.62 5.59 -20.00
C GLN A 15 12.21 6.05 -20.42
N TYR A 16 12.18 6.78 -21.51
CA TYR A 16 10.97 7.19 -22.22
C TYR A 16 11.30 7.23 -23.73
N GLY A 17 10.77 6.29 -24.51
CA GLY A 17 11.07 6.23 -25.94
C GLY A 17 10.36 5.10 -26.67
N ALA A 18 10.37 5.16 -27.99
CA ALA A 18 9.80 4.11 -28.82
C ALA A 18 10.58 2.81 -28.67
N ALA A 19 9.88 1.70 -28.47
CA ALA A 19 10.45 0.36 -28.52
C ALA A 19 9.33 -0.68 -28.71
N ASP A 20 9.71 -1.81 -29.32
CA ASP A 20 8.90 -3.01 -29.40
C ASP A 20 9.31 -3.98 -28.28
N ILE A 21 8.38 -4.83 -27.87
CA ILE A 21 8.62 -5.82 -26.82
C ILE A 21 8.15 -7.18 -27.34
N LEU A 22 9.09 -8.13 -27.40
CA LEU A 22 8.77 -9.53 -27.71
C LEU A 22 8.68 -10.34 -26.42
N ILE A 23 7.51 -10.96 -26.23
CA ILE A 23 7.19 -11.79 -25.09
C ILE A 23 7.12 -13.26 -25.53
N LYS A 24 7.58 -14.16 -24.69
CA LYS A 24 7.33 -15.60 -24.83
C LYS A 24 6.74 -16.13 -23.54
N ASP A 25 5.54 -16.66 -23.66
CA ASP A 25 4.73 -17.11 -22.53
C ASP A 25 4.53 -15.95 -21.55
N GLU A 26 5.21 -15.92 -20.43
CA GLU A 26 5.08 -14.89 -19.38
C GLU A 26 6.36 -14.03 -19.21
N VAL A 27 7.37 -14.20 -20.10
CA VAL A 27 8.68 -13.54 -19.92
C VAL A 27 9.02 -12.65 -21.11
N ILE A 28 9.59 -11.49 -20.85
CA ILE A 28 10.12 -10.58 -21.87
C ILE A 28 11.41 -11.16 -22.47
N LEU A 29 11.39 -11.46 -23.78
CA LEU A 29 12.53 -12.00 -24.49
C LEU A 29 13.44 -10.94 -25.11
N GLN A 30 12.83 -9.88 -25.66
CA GLN A 30 13.54 -8.80 -26.34
C GLN A 30 12.86 -7.48 -26.14
N VAL A 31 13.64 -6.42 -26.05
CA VAL A 31 13.19 -5.02 -26.07
C VAL A 31 14.08 -4.30 -27.07
N GLY A 32 13.50 -3.62 -28.04
CA GLY A 32 14.28 -2.89 -29.07
C GLY A 32 13.36 -2.33 -30.17
N GLU A 33 13.96 -1.66 -31.14
CA GLU A 33 13.21 -1.09 -32.26
C GLU A 33 13.11 -2.09 -33.43
N ASN A 34 11.97 -2.09 -34.11
CA ASN A 34 11.72 -2.88 -35.31
C ASN A 34 11.98 -4.40 -35.13
N LEU A 35 11.43 -4.98 -34.08
CA LEU A 35 11.59 -6.40 -33.81
C LEU A 35 10.94 -7.26 -34.91
N SER A 36 11.53 -8.43 -35.19
CA SER A 36 11.05 -9.35 -36.22
C SER A 36 9.72 -9.99 -35.86
N HIS A 37 8.83 -10.06 -36.85
CA HIS A 37 7.53 -10.78 -36.75
C HIS A 37 7.68 -12.30 -36.95
N GLN A 38 8.90 -12.82 -37.25
CA GLN A 38 9.09 -14.24 -37.52
C GLN A 38 8.80 -15.10 -36.28
N GLY A 39 7.85 -16.00 -36.40
CA GLY A 39 7.45 -16.91 -35.33
C GLY A 39 6.69 -16.22 -34.18
N VAL A 40 6.06 -15.09 -34.46
CA VAL A 40 5.12 -14.39 -33.55
C VAL A 40 3.73 -14.97 -33.76
N ASP A 41 3.06 -15.32 -32.67
CA ASP A 41 1.70 -15.86 -32.69
C ASP A 41 0.66 -14.73 -32.59
N GLN A 42 0.96 -13.64 -31.88
CA GLN A 42 0.07 -12.49 -31.67
C GLN A 42 0.85 -11.18 -31.77
N VAL A 43 0.26 -10.22 -32.44
CA VAL A 43 0.76 -8.84 -32.50
C VAL A 43 -0.22 -7.90 -31.83
N ILE A 44 0.28 -7.05 -30.95
CA ILE A 44 -0.47 -5.98 -30.30
C ILE A 44 0.10 -4.65 -30.80
N ASP A 45 -0.72 -3.88 -31.51
CA ASP A 45 -0.34 -2.54 -31.95
C ASP A 45 -0.61 -1.53 -30.82
N ALA A 46 0.45 -0.99 -30.26
CA ALA A 46 0.42 0.00 -29.19
C ALA A 46 0.66 1.45 -29.70
N ALA A 47 0.38 1.71 -30.99
CA ALA A 47 0.53 3.04 -31.56
C ALA A 47 -0.28 4.09 -30.76
N GLY A 48 0.39 5.16 -30.31
CA GLY A 48 -0.22 6.19 -29.47
C GLY A 48 -0.38 5.83 -28.00
N LEU A 49 0.02 4.64 -27.59
CA LEU A 49 -0.06 4.18 -26.21
C LEU A 49 1.29 4.25 -25.52
N LEU A 50 1.25 4.39 -24.19
CA LEU A 50 2.42 4.17 -23.34
C LEU A 50 2.43 2.72 -22.89
N VAL A 51 3.61 2.12 -22.91
CA VAL A 51 3.84 0.74 -22.48
C VAL A 51 4.67 0.80 -21.20
N MET A 52 4.06 0.45 -20.08
CA MET A 52 4.66 0.58 -18.76
C MET A 52 4.71 -0.78 -18.04
N PRO A 53 5.67 -1.00 -17.11
CA PRO A 53 5.58 -2.13 -16.21
C PRO A 53 4.30 -2.02 -15.37
N GLY A 54 3.67 -3.13 -15.08
CA GLY A 54 2.50 -3.20 -14.23
C GLY A 54 2.75 -2.57 -12.85
N GLY A 55 1.71 -1.98 -12.28
CA GLY A 55 1.76 -1.42 -10.93
C GLY A 55 2.01 -2.51 -9.89
N VAL A 56 2.81 -2.17 -8.88
CA VAL A 56 3.03 -2.99 -7.68
C VAL A 56 2.44 -2.24 -6.50
N ASP A 57 1.34 -2.75 -5.95
CA ASP A 57 0.72 -2.17 -4.76
C ASP A 57 1.16 -2.94 -3.52
N VAL A 58 1.94 -2.29 -2.70
CA VAL A 58 2.55 -2.90 -1.52
C VAL A 58 1.73 -2.71 -0.24
N HIS A 59 0.44 -2.34 -0.36
CA HIS A 59 -0.39 -2.12 0.81
C HIS A 59 -1.87 -2.40 0.53
N THR A 60 -2.29 -3.62 0.82
CA THR A 60 -3.70 -4.03 0.73
C THR A 60 -4.14 -4.85 1.95
N HIS A 61 -5.45 -4.87 2.20
CA HIS A 61 -6.09 -5.60 3.29
C HIS A 61 -7.33 -6.32 2.76
N LEU A 62 -7.11 -7.47 2.11
CA LEU A 62 -8.15 -8.27 1.47
C LEU A 62 -8.72 -9.32 2.43
N ALA A 63 -10.05 -9.46 2.45
CA ALA A 63 -10.74 -10.37 3.35
C ALA A 63 -10.28 -10.23 4.82
N LEU A 64 -9.95 -8.99 5.25
CA LEU A 64 -9.42 -8.70 6.58
C LEU A 64 -10.55 -8.62 7.61
N PRO A 65 -10.62 -9.49 8.61
CA PRO A 65 -11.51 -9.31 9.75
C PRO A 65 -11.13 -8.05 10.56
N MET A 66 -12.13 -7.20 10.84
CA MET A 66 -11.93 -5.98 11.62
C MET A 66 -13.16 -5.71 12.48
N PHE A 67 -13.00 -5.65 13.80
CA PHE A 67 -14.12 -5.57 14.74
C PHE A 67 -15.14 -6.69 14.50
N ASP A 68 -16.42 -6.33 14.30
CA ASP A 68 -17.51 -7.27 14.03
C ASP A 68 -17.84 -7.36 12.53
N THR A 69 -16.87 -7.08 11.65
CA THR A 69 -17.01 -7.09 10.20
C THR A 69 -15.75 -7.60 9.51
N VAL A 70 -15.76 -7.60 8.20
CA VAL A 70 -14.61 -7.96 7.34
C VAL A 70 -14.53 -6.97 6.18
N SER A 71 -13.33 -6.71 5.65
CA SER A 71 -13.19 -5.89 4.44
C SER A 71 -13.97 -6.51 3.29
N SER A 72 -14.67 -5.67 2.50
CA SER A 72 -15.66 -6.13 1.51
C SER A 72 -15.05 -6.79 0.27
N ASP A 73 -13.75 -6.58 0.01
CA ASP A 73 -13.04 -7.22 -1.08
C ASP A 73 -12.20 -8.39 -0.57
N ASP A 74 -12.31 -9.51 -1.27
CA ASP A 74 -11.44 -10.67 -1.14
C ASP A 74 -10.30 -10.66 -2.18
N HIS A 75 -9.52 -11.74 -2.24
CA HIS A 75 -8.44 -11.88 -3.22
C HIS A 75 -8.93 -11.96 -4.68
N TYR A 76 -10.19 -12.29 -4.96
CA TYR A 76 -10.73 -12.26 -6.31
C TYR A 76 -11.18 -10.86 -6.71
N THR A 77 -12.04 -10.23 -5.90
CA THR A 77 -12.63 -8.92 -6.23
C THR A 77 -11.59 -7.82 -6.15
N GLY A 78 -10.73 -7.82 -5.11
CA GLY A 78 -9.64 -6.86 -4.96
C GLY A 78 -8.57 -7.00 -6.06
N HIS A 79 -8.14 -8.22 -6.41
CA HIS A 79 -7.18 -8.43 -7.50
C HIS A 79 -7.78 -8.06 -8.86
N LYS A 80 -9.06 -8.32 -9.07
CA LYS A 80 -9.76 -7.89 -10.28
C LYS A 80 -9.79 -6.37 -10.40
N ALA A 81 -10.09 -5.67 -9.30
CA ALA A 81 -10.03 -4.20 -9.27
C ALA A 81 -8.60 -3.69 -9.54
N ALA A 82 -7.58 -4.32 -8.94
CA ALA A 82 -6.18 -4.03 -9.18
C ALA A 82 -5.81 -4.14 -10.67
N ALA A 83 -6.16 -5.25 -11.31
CA ALA A 83 -5.90 -5.48 -12.74
C ALA A 83 -6.54 -4.40 -13.62
N PHE A 84 -7.81 -4.04 -13.37
CA PHE A 84 -8.49 -2.98 -14.10
C PHE A 84 -7.86 -1.60 -13.88
N GLY A 85 -7.24 -1.37 -12.71
CA GLY A 85 -6.48 -0.15 -12.39
C GLY A 85 -5.05 -0.14 -12.91
N GLY A 86 -4.57 -1.23 -13.58
CA GLY A 86 -3.20 -1.33 -14.08
C GLY A 86 -2.19 -1.85 -13.05
N THR A 87 -2.65 -2.36 -11.91
CA THR A 87 -1.82 -3.01 -10.89
C THR A 87 -1.77 -4.51 -11.17
N THR A 88 -0.59 -5.07 -11.35
CA THR A 88 -0.36 -6.49 -11.69
C THR A 88 0.21 -7.31 -10.54
N THR A 89 0.61 -6.65 -9.47
CA THR A 89 1.11 -7.31 -8.25
C THR A 89 0.59 -6.57 -7.02
N VAL A 90 0.07 -7.31 -6.05
CA VAL A 90 -0.38 -6.77 -4.76
C VAL A 90 0.35 -7.45 -3.61
N MET A 91 0.56 -6.73 -2.52
CA MET A 91 1.08 -7.29 -1.27
C MET A 91 0.08 -7.03 -0.15
N ASP A 92 -0.40 -8.12 0.45
CA ASP A 92 -1.41 -8.08 1.49
C ASP A 92 -0.82 -8.32 2.89
N PHE A 93 -1.50 -7.85 3.94
CA PHE A 93 -1.00 -7.99 5.31
C PHE A 93 -1.62 -9.17 6.02
N ILE A 94 -0.78 -10.09 6.50
CA ILE A 94 -1.18 -11.22 7.33
C ILE A 94 -1.35 -10.75 8.77
N PRO A 95 -2.56 -10.83 9.36
CA PRO A 95 -2.75 -10.58 10.80
C PRO A 95 -1.99 -11.59 11.66
N HIS A 96 -1.49 -11.13 12.82
CA HIS A 96 -0.83 -11.96 13.81
C HIS A 96 -1.84 -12.36 14.89
N ASP A 97 -2.76 -13.26 14.55
CA ASP A 97 -3.82 -13.74 15.44
C ASP A 97 -3.34 -14.93 16.27
N ASP A 98 -2.68 -15.89 15.61
CA ASP A 98 -2.03 -17.00 16.29
C ASP A 98 -0.62 -16.60 16.70
N HIS A 99 -0.18 -17.04 17.87
CA HIS A 99 1.15 -16.77 18.40
C HIS A 99 2.27 -17.26 17.46
N ASP A 100 2.10 -18.44 16.88
CA ASP A 100 3.02 -18.97 15.89
C ASP A 100 2.78 -18.36 14.51
N LEU A 101 3.84 -17.95 13.81
CA LEU A 101 3.71 -17.24 12.53
C LEU A 101 3.18 -18.14 11.40
N MET A 102 3.59 -19.42 11.34
CA MET A 102 3.19 -20.34 10.27
C MET A 102 1.67 -20.52 10.11
N PRO A 103 0.86 -20.74 11.15
CA PRO A 103 -0.59 -20.86 11.00
C PRO A 103 -1.25 -19.63 10.37
N ASN A 104 -0.74 -18.41 10.68
CA ASN A 104 -1.22 -17.17 10.09
C ASN A 104 -0.88 -17.12 8.59
N ILE A 105 0.37 -17.46 8.22
CA ILE A 105 0.86 -17.49 6.84
C ILE A 105 0.04 -18.48 6.01
N GLU A 106 -0.12 -19.71 6.50
CA GLU A 106 -0.91 -20.74 5.82
C GLU A 106 -2.37 -20.33 5.61
N ARG A 107 -2.97 -19.66 6.59
CA ARG A 107 -4.34 -19.15 6.50
C ARG A 107 -4.48 -18.15 5.38
N TRP A 108 -3.55 -17.19 5.25
CA TRP A 108 -3.57 -16.19 4.20
C TRP A 108 -3.32 -16.79 2.81
N HIS A 109 -2.38 -17.71 2.68
CA HIS A 109 -2.20 -18.47 1.45
C HIS A 109 -3.47 -19.20 1.02
N ARG A 110 -4.20 -19.81 1.96
CA ARG A 110 -5.48 -20.47 1.62
C ARG A 110 -6.53 -19.49 1.11
N LYS A 111 -6.60 -18.27 1.67
CA LYS A 111 -7.52 -17.22 1.18
C LYS A 111 -7.20 -16.75 -0.24
N ALA A 112 -5.95 -16.67 -0.62
CA ALA A 112 -5.53 -16.23 -1.95
C ALA A 112 -5.56 -17.34 -3.01
N LYS A 113 -5.35 -18.60 -2.60
CA LYS A 113 -5.17 -19.74 -3.51
C LYS A 113 -6.40 -19.99 -4.37
N GLY A 114 -6.22 -19.86 -5.69
CA GLY A 114 -7.28 -20.08 -6.68
C GLY A 114 -8.24 -18.90 -6.86
N LEU A 115 -8.09 -17.83 -6.07
CA LEU A 115 -8.86 -16.59 -6.20
C LEU A 115 -8.03 -15.44 -6.80
N ALA A 116 -6.73 -15.44 -6.58
CA ALA A 116 -5.83 -14.40 -7.05
C ALA A 116 -5.85 -14.26 -8.57
N ALA A 117 -6.17 -13.07 -9.08
CA ALA A 117 -6.24 -12.75 -10.50
C ALA A 117 -5.01 -11.96 -11.00
N VAL A 118 -4.15 -11.49 -10.09
CA VAL A 118 -2.83 -10.91 -10.34
C VAL A 118 -1.83 -11.55 -9.38
N ASP A 119 -0.55 -11.31 -9.60
CA ASP A 119 0.49 -11.83 -8.71
C ASP A 119 0.37 -11.21 -7.31
N TYR A 120 0.75 -11.99 -6.30
CA TYR A 120 0.66 -11.52 -4.92
C TYR A 120 1.83 -12.00 -4.05
N SER A 121 2.08 -11.23 -3.02
CA SER A 121 2.92 -11.60 -1.88
C SER A 121 2.31 -11.06 -0.59
N PHE A 122 3.03 -11.22 0.52
CA PHE A 122 2.53 -10.84 1.83
C PHE A 122 3.56 -10.04 2.65
N HIS A 123 3.03 -9.27 3.61
CA HIS A 123 3.75 -8.74 4.76
C HIS A 123 3.23 -9.44 6.02
N MET A 124 4.11 -9.74 6.98
CA MET A 124 3.67 -10.31 8.26
C MET A 124 3.51 -9.20 9.30
N ASN A 125 2.33 -9.05 9.88
CA ASN A 125 2.15 -8.20 11.07
C ASN A 125 2.81 -8.86 12.28
N ILE A 126 3.55 -8.08 13.07
CA ILE A 126 4.09 -8.49 14.36
C ILE A 126 3.41 -7.65 15.44
N SER A 127 2.42 -8.22 16.09
CA SER A 127 1.58 -7.57 17.11
C SER A 127 1.63 -8.29 18.47
N GLN A 128 2.32 -9.40 18.55
CA GLN A 128 2.66 -10.12 19.76
C GLN A 128 4.18 -10.24 19.82
N PHE A 129 4.74 -10.23 21.01
CA PHE A 129 6.19 -10.22 21.21
C PHE A 129 6.60 -11.10 22.38
N ASP A 130 7.48 -12.02 22.08
CA ASP A 130 8.33 -12.74 23.03
C ASP A 130 9.53 -13.34 22.29
N GLU A 131 10.38 -14.07 22.99
CA GLU A 131 11.57 -14.71 22.43
C GLU A 131 11.23 -15.72 21.32
N SER A 132 10.10 -16.43 21.44
CA SER A 132 9.66 -17.39 20.42
C SER A 132 9.31 -16.69 19.10
N VAL A 133 8.59 -15.58 19.16
CA VAL A 133 8.25 -14.78 17.96
C VAL A 133 9.51 -14.26 17.27
N LEU A 134 10.51 -13.78 18.03
CA LEU A 134 11.79 -13.34 17.46
C LEU A 134 12.53 -14.48 16.73
N GLN A 135 12.49 -15.69 17.25
CA GLN A 135 13.11 -16.85 16.62
C GLN A 135 12.40 -17.26 15.32
N GLN A 136 11.07 -17.11 15.29
CA GLN A 136 10.25 -17.47 14.15
C GLN A 136 10.35 -16.48 12.97
N LEU A 137 10.97 -15.30 13.13
CA LEU A 137 11.13 -14.35 11.99
C LEU A 137 11.90 -14.97 10.81
N GLU A 138 12.75 -15.98 11.03
CA GLU A 138 13.43 -16.72 9.97
C GLU A 138 12.45 -17.40 9.00
N VAL A 139 11.30 -17.85 9.51
CA VAL A 139 10.24 -18.47 8.70
C VAL A 139 9.76 -17.54 7.57
N LEU A 140 9.78 -16.23 7.78
CA LEU A 140 9.38 -15.26 6.74
C LEU A 140 10.29 -15.38 5.51
N VAL A 141 11.59 -15.55 5.71
CA VAL A 141 12.56 -15.73 4.61
C VAL A 141 12.30 -17.03 3.87
N GLU A 142 12.06 -18.12 4.59
CA GLU A 142 11.74 -19.42 4.01
C GLU A 142 10.46 -19.40 3.18
N GLN A 143 9.49 -18.58 3.58
CA GLN A 143 8.21 -18.42 2.90
C GLN A 143 8.22 -17.30 1.83
N GLY A 144 9.38 -16.65 1.61
CA GLY A 144 9.52 -15.56 0.63
C GLY A 144 8.76 -14.29 1.03
N ILE A 145 8.51 -14.08 2.31
CA ILE A 145 7.85 -12.87 2.85
C ILE A 145 8.94 -11.85 3.21
N PRO A 146 9.05 -10.71 2.47
CA PRO A 146 10.20 -9.83 2.55
C PRO A 146 10.17 -8.85 3.72
N SER A 147 9.09 -8.81 4.51
CA SER A 147 8.85 -7.69 5.44
C SER A 147 7.99 -8.05 6.63
N ALA A 148 8.18 -7.31 7.73
CA ALA A 148 7.47 -7.46 8.99
C ALA A 148 6.94 -6.11 9.46
N LYS A 149 5.62 -5.96 9.68
CA LYS A 149 4.96 -4.71 10.06
C LYS A 149 4.68 -4.67 11.56
N MET A 150 5.12 -3.58 12.19
CA MET A 150 4.90 -3.26 13.60
C MET A 150 4.03 -2.01 13.75
N PHE A 151 3.53 -1.78 14.96
CA PHE A 151 2.60 -0.68 15.26
C PHE A 151 3.03 0.03 16.54
N THR A 152 3.02 1.36 16.52
CA THR A 152 3.22 2.21 17.70
C THR A 152 1.90 2.70 18.31
N ALA A 153 0.77 2.36 17.70
CA ALA A 153 -0.59 2.63 18.13
C ALA A 153 -1.40 1.33 18.26
N TYR A 154 -2.70 1.46 18.57
CA TYR A 154 -3.62 0.37 18.88
C TYR A 154 -3.25 -0.36 20.19
N ASN A 155 -3.14 0.42 21.27
CA ASN A 155 -2.84 -0.06 22.61
C ASN A 155 -3.69 -1.29 22.98
N ARG A 156 -3.08 -2.27 23.65
CA ARG A 156 -3.69 -3.55 24.08
C ARG A 156 -4.16 -4.48 22.95
N ARG A 157 -3.84 -4.15 21.67
CA ARG A 157 -4.20 -5.00 20.53
C ARG A 157 -2.98 -5.34 19.67
N MET A 158 -2.36 -4.34 19.04
CA MET A 158 -1.30 -4.55 18.06
C MET A 158 -0.01 -3.79 18.39
N ARG A 159 -0.08 -2.83 19.32
CA ARG A 159 1.07 -1.99 19.67
C ARG A 159 2.19 -2.81 20.29
N LEU A 160 3.39 -2.61 19.79
CA LEU A 160 4.64 -3.01 20.44
C LEU A 160 5.28 -1.82 21.17
N HIS A 161 6.01 -2.12 22.26
CA HIS A 161 6.81 -1.13 22.97
C HIS A 161 8.16 -0.89 22.26
N ASP A 162 8.78 0.26 22.51
CA ASP A 162 10.02 0.66 21.83
C ASP A 162 11.15 -0.39 21.93
N GLY A 163 11.28 -1.05 23.09
CA GLY A 163 12.25 -2.13 23.28
C GLY A 163 11.96 -3.39 22.47
N GLU A 164 10.68 -3.69 22.26
CA GLU A 164 10.20 -4.82 21.43
C GLU A 164 10.44 -4.50 19.96
N ILE A 165 10.04 -3.28 19.52
CA ILE A 165 10.29 -2.78 18.15
C ILE A 165 11.79 -2.82 17.83
N PHE A 166 12.64 -2.38 18.76
CA PHE A 166 14.09 -2.42 18.59
C PHE A 166 14.60 -3.85 18.35
N GLN A 167 14.14 -4.82 19.14
CA GLN A 167 14.56 -6.21 19.02
C GLN A 167 14.07 -6.83 17.69
N VAL A 168 12.81 -6.57 17.30
CA VAL A 168 12.28 -7.02 16.00
C VAL A 168 13.06 -6.41 14.85
N MET A 169 13.32 -5.09 14.86
CA MET A 169 14.10 -4.42 13.80
C MET A 169 15.51 -4.99 13.68
N ARG A 170 16.19 -5.23 14.81
CA ARG A 170 17.53 -5.83 14.81
C ARG A 170 17.53 -7.24 14.24
N ARG A 171 16.55 -8.04 14.62
CA ARG A 171 16.41 -9.40 14.11
C ARG A 171 16.06 -9.42 12.62
N CYS A 172 15.18 -8.52 12.18
CA CYS A 172 14.87 -8.34 10.75
C CYS A 172 16.13 -7.98 9.94
N ALA A 173 16.98 -7.11 10.46
CA ALA A 173 18.23 -6.73 9.79
C ALA A 173 19.18 -7.92 9.59
N GLU A 174 19.25 -8.86 10.56
CA GLU A 174 20.04 -10.08 10.46
C GLU A 174 19.59 -10.99 9.29
N PHE A 175 18.30 -11.01 9.00
CA PHE A 175 17.71 -11.87 7.97
C PHE A 175 17.44 -11.15 6.64
N GLY A 176 17.72 -9.85 6.54
CA GLY A 176 17.40 -9.05 5.35
C GLY A 176 15.89 -8.80 5.15
N ILE A 177 15.11 -8.94 6.20
CA ILE A 177 13.68 -8.61 6.24
C ILE A 177 13.55 -7.09 6.40
N LEU A 178 12.65 -6.44 5.64
CA LEU A 178 12.38 -5.00 5.74
C LEU A 178 11.35 -4.73 6.85
N PRO A 179 11.73 -4.10 7.97
CA PRO A 179 10.77 -3.68 8.98
C PRO A 179 9.86 -2.56 8.44
N MET A 180 8.57 -2.67 8.74
CA MET A 180 7.57 -1.67 8.40
C MET A 180 6.94 -1.13 9.69
N LEU A 181 6.53 0.15 9.70
CA LEU A 181 5.98 0.78 10.90
C LEU A 181 4.74 1.62 10.61
N HIS A 182 3.63 1.27 11.29
CA HIS A 182 2.50 2.18 11.50
C HIS A 182 2.86 3.15 12.62
N ALA A 183 3.04 4.43 12.29
CA ALA A 183 3.63 5.42 13.17
C ALA A 183 2.60 6.45 13.66
N GLU A 184 1.94 6.17 14.77
CA GLU A 184 1.10 7.10 15.52
C GLU A 184 1.39 6.96 17.04
N ASN A 185 1.22 8.03 17.83
CA ASN A 185 1.41 7.99 19.28
C ASN A 185 0.17 7.41 19.97
N GLY A 186 0.16 6.09 20.17
CA GLY A 186 -1.00 5.37 20.72
C GLY A 186 -1.40 5.79 22.13
N ASP A 187 -0.44 6.22 22.99
CA ASP A 187 -0.75 6.66 24.35
C ASP A 187 -1.48 7.99 24.36
N VAL A 188 -1.05 8.94 23.53
CA VAL A 188 -1.73 10.23 23.38
C VAL A 188 -3.11 10.05 22.78
N ILE A 189 -3.24 9.21 21.76
CA ILE A 189 -4.52 8.90 21.11
C ILE A 189 -5.51 8.33 22.14
N GLU A 190 -5.09 7.39 22.99
CA GLU A 190 -5.98 6.78 24.00
C GLU A 190 -6.53 7.84 24.95
N VAL A 191 -5.71 8.77 25.43
CA VAL A 191 -6.16 9.86 26.31
C VAL A 191 -7.13 10.78 25.58
N LEU A 192 -6.79 11.25 24.40
CA LEU A 192 -7.65 12.16 23.62
C LEU A 192 -9.00 11.54 23.24
N VAL A 193 -9.01 10.23 22.93
CA VAL A 193 -10.26 9.49 22.69
C VAL A 193 -11.13 9.47 23.95
N GLN A 194 -10.56 9.23 25.13
CA GLN A 194 -11.33 9.22 26.40
C GLN A 194 -11.86 10.62 26.74
N GLU A 195 -11.07 11.67 26.52
CA GLU A 195 -11.50 13.04 26.71
C GLU A 195 -12.66 13.42 25.77
N ALA A 196 -12.56 13.09 24.49
CA ALA A 196 -13.60 13.33 23.50
C ALA A 196 -14.93 12.66 23.89
N ILE A 197 -14.88 11.37 24.26
CA ILE A 197 -16.06 10.61 24.68
C ILE A 197 -16.67 11.21 25.97
N SER A 198 -15.84 11.58 26.94
CA SER A 198 -16.28 12.19 28.19
C SER A 198 -16.95 13.56 27.95
N ALA A 199 -16.55 14.26 26.90
CA ALA A 199 -17.16 15.52 26.46
C ALA A 199 -18.41 15.34 25.59
N GLY A 200 -18.80 14.10 25.25
CA GLY A 200 -19.97 13.79 24.43
C GLY A 200 -19.75 13.89 22.93
N HIS A 201 -18.52 13.75 22.47
CA HIS A 201 -18.14 13.83 21.06
C HIS A 201 -18.07 12.43 20.45
N PHE A 202 -18.97 12.13 19.52
CA PHE A 202 -19.10 10.81 18.90
C PHE A 202 -19.04 10.84 17.36
N GLU A 203 -19.03 12.02 16.75
CA GLU A 203 -19.07 12.21 15.30
C GLU A 203 -17.77 11.72 14.62
N PRO A 204 -17.82 11.30 13.33
CA PRO A 204 -16.66 10.75 12.60
C PRO A 204 -15.43 11.67 12.60
N VAL A 205 -15.59 12.98 12.58
CA VAL A 205 -14.49 13.95 12.61
C VAL A 205 -13.59 13.81 13.85
N TRP A 206 -14.11 13.29 14.95
CA TRP A 206 -13.35 13.07 16.17
C TRP A 206 -12.34 11.92 16.02
N HIS A 207 -12.50 11.06 15.02
CA HIS A 207 -11.47 10.12 14.65
C HIS A 207 -10.15 10.84 14.25
N ALA A 208 -10.24 11.91 13.47
CA ALA A 208 -9.05 12.71 13.12
C ALA A 208 -8.58 13.58 14.29
N ARG A 209 -9.49 14.27 14.99
CA ARG A 209 -9.16 15.19 16.09
C ARG A 209 -8.48 14.52 17.28
N THR A 210 -8.75 13.25 17.51
CA THR A 210 -8.09 12.44 18.57
C THR A 210 -6.77 11.83 18.14
N ARG A 211 -6.36 12.05 16.89
CA ARG A 211 -5.08 11.58 16.31
C ARG A 211 -4.28 12.75 15.76
N PRO A 212 -3.64 13.56 16.62
CA PRO A 212 -2.97 14.80 16.19
C PRO A 212 -1.79 14.52 15.24
N ALA A 213 -1.61 15.38 14.24
CA ALA A 213 -0.52 15.27 13.27
C ALA A 213 0.87 15.23 13.93
N TRP A 214 1.08 16.01 15.01
CA TRP A 214 2.32 15.97 15.80
C TRP A 214 2.60 14.61 16.43
N GLY A 215 1.57 13.86 16.84
CA GLY A 215 1.72 12.51 17.37
C GLY A 215 2.18 11.51 16.31
N ALA A 216 1.78 11.69 15.06
CA ALA A 216 2.28 10.89 13.94
C ALA A 216 3.73 11.29 13.59
N ALA A 217 4.03 12.58 13.52
CA ALA A 217 5.39 13.07 13.25
C ALA A 217 6.41 12.62 14.32
N GLU A 218 6.02 12.64 15.60
CA GLU A 218 6.81 12.12 16.72
C GLU A 218 7.09 10.62 16.55
N ALA A 219 6.04 9.84 16.24
CA ALA A 219 6.17 8.40 16.10
C ALA A 219 7.05 8.01 14.89
N VAL A 220 7.02 8.78 13.79
CA VAL A 220 7.95 8.62 12.67
C VAL A 220 9.39 8.87 13.12
N PHE A 221 9.64 9.98 13.81
CA PHE A 221 10.99 10.28 14.33
C PHE A 221 11.49 9.20 15.29
N ARG A 222 10.64 8.76 16.22
CA ARG A 222 10.95 7.68 17.17
C ARG A 222 11.28 6.38 16.46
N GLY A 223 10.48 5.99 15.46
CA GLY A 223 10.75 4.81 14.62
C GLY A 223 12.11 4.89 13.92
N ILE A 224 12.43 6.05 13.33
CA ILE A 224 13.74 6.31 12.70
C ILE A 224 14.88 6.18 13.74
N ALA A 225 14.72 6.77 14.91
CA ALA A 225 15.73 6.71 15.97
C ALA A 225 15.98 5.26 16.44
N ILE A 226 14.92 4.46 16.58
CA ILE A 226 15.03 3.04 16.94
C ILE A 226 15.72 2.26 15.82
N ALA A 227 15.34 2.47 14.55
CA ALA A 227 15.95 1.80 13.40
C ALA A 227 17.45 2.07 13.29
N VAL A 228 17.87 3.33 13.49
CA VAL A 228 19.30 3.69 13.52
C VAL A 228 20.05 2.93 14.63
N GLN A 229 19.49 2.84 15.84
CA GLN A 229 20.09 2.10 16.95
C GLN A 229 20.11 0.59 16.70
N ALA A 230 19.12 0.06 15.99
CA ALA A 230 19.06 -1.34 15.61
C ALA A 230 20.00 -1.71 14.44
N GLY A 231 20.55 -0.71 13.75
CA GLY A 231 21.31 -0.93 12.51
C GLY A 231 20.45 -1.46 11.37
N SER A 232 19.16 -1.11 11.34
CA SER A 232 18.15 -1.63 10.45
C SER A 232 17.66 -0.58 9.46
N PRO A 233 17.28 -0.92 8.22
CA PRO A 233 16.42 -0.08 7.42
C PRO A 233 15.03 0.03 8.09
N LEU A 234 14.21 0.97 7.60
CA LEU A 234 12.81 1.08 8.02
C LEU A 234 11.96 1.60 6.86
N TYR A 235 10.78 1.02 6.71
CA TYR A 235 9.74 1.49 5.80
C TYR A 235 8.56 2.03 6.62
N VAL A 236 8.29 3.32 6.51
CA VAL A 236 7.15 3.96 7.18
C VAL A 236 5.96 3.95 6.24
N VAL A 237 4.93 3.21 6.61
CA VAL A 237 3.72 3.05 5.79
C VAL A 237 2.79 4.26 5.89
N HIS A 238 1.95 4.49 4.87
CA HIS A 238 0.82 5.44 4.83
C HIS A 238 1.09 6.79 5.52
N MET A 239 2.23 7.43 5.22
CA MET A 239 2.61 8.75 5.76
C MET A 239 1.64 9.82 5.29
N ASN A 240 1.15 10.62 6.22
CA ASN A 240 0.04 11.56 6.02
C ASN A 240 0.26 12.93 6.66
N THR A 241 1.45 13.24 7.16
CA THR A 241 1.72 14.52 7.85
C THR A 241 2.97 15.22 7.31
N ALA A 242 2.94 16.55 7.26
CA ALA A 242 4.09 17.37 6.89
C ALA A 242 5.30 17.08 7.79
N GLY A 243 5.09 17.05 9.10
CA GLY A 243 6.15 16.76 10.06
C GLY A 243 6.77 15.37 9.88
N GLY A 244 5.96 14.35 9.52
CA GLY A 244 6.47 13.01 9.20
C GLY A 244 7.35 13.01 7.95
N VAL A 245 6.91 13.69 6.88
CA VAL A 245 7.68 13.87 5.63
C VAL A 245 9.01 14.57 5.92
N ASP A 246 9.02 15.60 6.76
CA ASP A 246 10.26 16.31 7.10
C ASP A 246 11.24 15.43 7.90
N GLN A 247 10.76 14.53 8.76
CA GLN A 247 11.60 13.53 9.41
C GLN A 247 12.21 12.55 8.41
N LEU A 248 11.42 12.08 7.44
CA LEU A 248 11.89 11.22 6.35
C LEU A 248 12.97 11.93 5.52
N ALA A 249 12.71 13.17 5.09
CA ALA A 249 13.66 13.99 4.33
C ALA A 249 14.98 14.18 5.08
N ASN A 250 14.91 14.52 6.37
CA ASN A 250 16.09 14.67 7.22
C ASN A 250 16.89 13.37 7.36
N ALA A 251 16.23 12.22 7.52
CA ALA A 251 16.89 10.93 7.58
C ALA A 251 17.61 10.60 6.27
N LYS A 252 16.92 10.77 5.12
CA LYS A 252 17.49 10.54 3.79
C LYS A 252 18.68 11.45 3.49
N SER A 253 18.63 12.72 3.88
CA SER A 253 19.75 13.67 3.71
C SER A 253 21.03 13.25 4.44
N LYS A 254 20.91 12.41 5.46
CA LYS A 254 22.01 11.83 6.23
C LYS A 254 22.42 10.43 5.74
N GLY A 255 21.82 9.94 4.66
CA GLY A 255 22.09 8.61 4.12
C GLY A 255 21.53 7.47 4.98
N ILE A 256 20.58 7.73 5.87
CA ILE A 256 19.94 6.70 6.69
C ILE A 256 18.93 5.96 5.80
N PRO A 257 18.92 4.60 5.76
CA PRO A 257 18.07 3.81 4.88
C PRO A 257 16.62 3.74 5.37
N ILE A 258 15.95 4.88 5.31
CA ILE A 258 14.53 5.01 5.66
C ILE A 258 13.74 5.27 4.38
N PHE A 259 12.63 4.57 4.24
CA PHE A 259 11.72 4.65 3.11
C PHE A 259 10.34 5.07 3.57
N GLY A 260 9.59 5.74 2.71
CA GLY A 260 8.25 6.23 3.03
C GLY A 260 7.25 5.91 1.93
N GLU A 261 6.06 5.57 2.38
CA GLU A 261 4.87 5.39 1.56
C GLU A 261 3.82 6.43 1.90
N THR A 262 3.11 6.92 0.89
CA THR A 262 1.83 7.59 1.11
C THR A 262 0.71 6.88 0.35
N CYS A 263 -0.54 7.31 0.57
CA CYS A 263 -1.71 6.71 -0.07
C CYS A 263 -2.56 7.80 -0.75
N PRO A 264 -3.29 7.46 -1.84
CA PRO A 264 -4.12 8.42 -2.55
C PRO A 264 -5.06 9.24 -1.67
N PRO A 265 -5.75 8.69 -0.66
CA PRO A 265 -6.64 9.49 0.17
C PRO A 265 -6.01 10.74 0.78
N TYR A 266 -4.74 10.68 1.19
CA TYR A 266 -4.02 11.82 1.78
C TYR A 266 -3.64 12.91 0.77
N LEU A 267 -3.73 12.60 -0.52
CA LEU A 267 -3.47 13.53 -1.61
C LEU A 267 -4.73 14.30 -2.04
N PHE A 268 -5.93 13.78 -1.72
CA PHE A 268 -7.19 14.30 -2.26
C PHE A 268 -8.20 14.74 -1.21
N PHE A 269 -8.12 14.19 0.00
CA PHE A 269 -9.07 14.46 1.08
C PHE A 269 -8.38 15.09 2.27
N THR A 270 -9.16 15.83 3.08
CA THR A 270 -8.71 16.45 4.32
C THR A 270 -9.58 16.02 5.50
N GLU A 271 -9.22 16.42 6.71
CA GLU A 271 -10.03 16.13 7.90
C GLU A 271 -11.44 16.76 7.86
N GLU A 272 -11.65 17.78 7.03
CA GLU A 272 -12.95 18.41 6.83
C GLU A 272 -13.95 17.45 6.15
N ASP A 273 -13.47 16.48 5.35
CA ASP A 273 -14.33 15.47 4.75
C ASP A 273 -14.97 14.56 5.82
N LEU A 274 -14.30 14.36 6.96
CA LEU A 274 -14.83 13.59 8.08
C LEU A 274 -15.92 14.36 8.85
N ALA A 275 -16.01 15.68 8.68
CA ALA A 275 -17.04 16.52 9.29
C ALA A 275 -18.38 16.54 8.50
N ARG A 276 -18.41 15.94 7.31
CA ARG A 276 -19.61 15.84 6.47
C ARG A 276 -20.67 14.95 7.12
N PRO A 277 -21.95 15.07 6.75
CA PRO A 277 -23.01 14.20 7.26
C PRO A 277 -22.75 12.69 7.03
N ASP A 278 -22.04 12.35 5.96
CA ASP A 278 -21.61 11.01 5.61
C ASP A 278 -20.11 10.77 5.89
N GLY A 279 -19.52 11.54 6.81
CA GLY A 279 -18.08 11.56 7.12
C GLY A 279 -17.49 10.22 7.50
N ALA A 280 -18.29 9.27 7.98
CA ALA A 280 -17.85 7.90 8.22
C ALA A 280 -17.25 7.22 6.97
N LYS A 281 -17.68 7.63 5.76
CA LYS A 281 -17.11 7.10 4.50
C LYS A 281 -15.61 7.32 4.39
N TRP A 282 -15.08 8.43 4.94
CA TRP A 282 -13.67 8.82 4.85
C TRP A 282 -12.81 8.37 6.04
N VAL A 283 -13.34 7.59 6.96
CA VAL A 283 -12.59 7.13 8.12
C VAL A 283 -11.59 6.04 7.72
N CYS A 284 -10.30 6.32 7.91
CA CYS A 284 -9.18 5.39 7.82
C CYS A 284 -8.14 5.72 8.90
N SER A 285 -7.16 4.88 9.13
CA SER A 285 -6.09 5.10 10.10
C SER A 285 -4.70 4.86 9.49
N PRO A 286 -3.83 5.89 9.50
CA PRO A 286 -4.04 7.23 10.06
C PRO A 286 -5.11 8.02 9.31
N PRO A 287 -5.75 9.03 9.95
CA PRO A 287 -6.81 9.82 9.31
C PRO A 287 -6.26 10.84 8.32
N MET A 288 -7.13 11.39 7.47
CA MET A 288 -6.82 12.59 6.68
C MET A 288 -6.41 13.74 7.59
N ARG A 289 -5.63 14.67 7.05
CA ARG A 289 -5.03 15.78 7.76
C ARG A 289 -5.44 17.13 7.15
N SER A 290 -4.71 18.19 7.52
CA SER A 290 -4.90 19.53 6.99
C SER A 290 -4.48 19.64 5.50
N GLU A 291 -4.91 20.73 4.86
CA GLU A 291 -4.44 21.10 3.51
C GLU A 291 -2.91 21.35 3.48
N GLU A 292 -2.32 21.82 4.58
CA GLU A 292 -0.88 22.02 4.70
C GLU A 292 -0.13 20.68 4.68
N ASP A 293 -0.62 19.68 5.42
CA ASP A 293 -0.08 18.33 5.40
C ASP A 293 -0.20 17.72 3.99
N GLN A 294 -1.39 17.83 3.38
CA GLN A 294 -1.65 17.36 2.02
C GLN A 294 -0.68 17.97 1.00
N LYS A 295 -0.47 19.30 1.07
CA LYS A 295 0.47 20.01 0.22
C LYS A 295 1.89 19.46 0.37
N ARG A 296 2.35 19.24 1.60
CA ARG A 296 3.70 18.73 1.86
C ARG A 296 3.89 17.30 1.36
N ILE A 297 2.84 16.48 1.42
CA ILE A 297 2.87 15.12 0.84
C ILE A 297 3.04 15.21 -0.68
N TRP A 298 2.31 16.08 -1.37
CA TRP A 298 2.48 16.31 -2.80
C TRP A 298 3.91 16.74 -3.15
N GLU A 299 4.47 17.72 -2.43
CA GLU A 299 5.84 18.18 -2.61
C GLU A 299 6.84 17.02 -2.43
N SER A 300 6.62 16.12 -1.49
CA SER A 300 7.50 14.96 -1.26
C SER A 300 7.53 13.96 -2.44
N LEU A 301 6.44 13.85 -3.18
CA LEU A 301 6.40 13.05 -4.43
C LEU A 301 7.21 13.73 -5.54
N GLU A 302 7.08 15.05 -5.66
CA GLU A 302 7.78 15.87 -6.66
C GLU A 302 9.29 15.90 -6.40
N GLU A 303 9.69 16.09 -5.14
CA GLU A 303 11.08 16.18 -4.68
C GLU A 303 11.82 14.84 -4.62
N GLY A 304 11.10 13.72 -4.74
CA GLY A 304 11.71 12.39 -4.65
C GLY A 304 11.94 11.89 -3.22
N ILE A 305 11.37 12.55 -2.22
CA ILE A 305 11.46 12.16 -0.81
C ILE A 305 10.63 10.90 -0.55
N MET A 306 9.37 10.89 -1.00
CA MET A 306 8.50 9.71 -0.88
C MET A 306 8.95 8.64 -1.89
N ASP A 307 9.00 7.39 -1.45
CA ASP A 307 9.50 6.27 -2.28
C ASP A 307 8.40 5.60 -3.09
N THR A 308 7.23 5.41 -2.49
CA THR A 308 6.12 4.65 -3.06
C THR A 308 4.78 5.30 -2.78
N VAL A 309 3.79 4.94 -3.59
CA VAL A 309 2.39 5.21 -3.30
C VAL A 309 1.64 3.87 -3.26
N GLY A 310 1.35 3.37 -2.07
CA GLY A 310 0.46 2.24 -1.83
C GLY A 310 -0.99 2.67 -1.76
N THR A 311 -1.93 1.76 -1.59
CA THR A 311 -3.35 2.13 -1.45
C THR A 311 -3.85 2.11 -0.02
N ASP A 312 -3.34 1.23 0.80
CA ASP A 312 -3.97 0.85 2.07
C ASP A 312 -5.43 0.41 1.84
N HIS A 313 -5.65 -0.31 0.71
CA HIS A 313 -6.97 -0.75 0.27
C HIS A 313 -7.60 -1.67 1.30
N CYS A 314 -8.61 -1.17 1.98
CA CYS A 314 -9.37 -1.87 3.01
C CYS A 314 -10.83 -1.39 2.99
N PRO A 315 -11.61 -1.77 1.97
CA PRO A 315 -12.95 -1.24 1.77
C PRO A 315 -13.96 -1.85 2.74
N PHE A 316 -14.92 -1.03 3.13
CA PHE A 316 -16.10 -1.45 3.90
C PHE A 316 -17.34 -0.83 3.28
N PHE A 317 -18.44 -1.58 3.27
CA PHE A 317 -19.72 -1.01 2.87
C PHE A 317 -20.10 0.15 3.79
N PHE A 318 -20.92 1.05 3.26
CA PHE A 318 -21.41 2.15 4.09
C PHE A 318 -22.67 1.76 4.89
N ASP A 319 -23.52 0.91 4.32
CA ASP A 319 -24.82 0.53 4.83
C ASP A 319 -24.97 -0.94 5.27
N GLY A 320 -23.94 -1.78 5.08
CA GLY A 320 -23.90 -3.19 5.54
C GLY A 320 -25.01 -4.11 5.02
N THR A 321 -25.76 -3.70 4.00
CA THR A 321 -26.90 -4.48 3.49
C THR A 321 -26.51 -5.45 2.37
N THR A 322 -25.36 -5.25 1.76
CA THR A 322 -24.88 -6.06 0.64
C THR A 322 -24.15 -7.29 1.16
N PRO A 323 -24.62 -8.52 0.85
CA PRO A 323 -23.92 -9.73 1.24
C PRO A 323 -22.62 -9.89 0.45
N ILE A 324 -21.60 -10.45 1.09
CA ILE A 324 -20.34 -10.87 0.46
C ILE A 324 -20.15 -12.37 0.62
N GLU A 325 -19.36 -12.97 -0.26
CA GLU A 325 -18.86 -14.33 -0.08
C GLU A 325 -17.61 -14.26 0.83
N TYR A 326 -17.67 -14.91 1.98
CA TYR A 326 -16.57 -14.99 2.91
C TYR A 326 -16.41 -16.44 3.39
N GLU A 327 -15.23 -17.02 3.16
CA GLU A 327 -14.91 -18.43 3.49
C GLU A 327 -15.91 -19.45 2.90
N GLY A 328 -16.47 -19.15 1.72
CA GLY A 328 -17.42 -20.02 1.00
C GLY A 328 -18.89 -19.86 1.40
N GLU A 329 -19.20 -18.91 2.27
CA GLU A 329 -20.56 -18.60 2.71
C GLU A 329 -20.94 -17.16 2.34
N TRP A 330 -22.19 -16.96 1.88
CA TRP A 330 -22.74 -15.63 1.66
C TRP A 330 -23.25 -15.03 2.96
N ILE A 331 -22.57 -14.04 3.48
CA ILE A 331 -22.91 -13.38 4.73
C ILE A 331 -23.20 -11.89 4.50
N ALA A 332 -24.22 -11.37 5.17
CA ALA A 332 -24.41 -9.93 5.30
C ALA A 332 -23.49 -9.44 6.42
N ILE A 333 -22.62 -8.49 6.08
CA ILE A 333 -21.68 -7.90 7.03
C ILE A 333 -22.08 -6.46 7.32
N PRO A 334 -21.97 -6.02 8.59
CA PRO A 334 -22.11 -4.60 8.90
C PRO A 334 -21.02 -3.80 8.18
N GLY A 335 -21.37 -2.58 7.82
CA GLY A 335 -20.44 -1.62 7.21
C GLY A 335 -20.07 -0.50 8.19
N LYS A 336 -19.79 0.68 7.62
CA LYS A 336 -19.42 1.87 8.41
C LYS A 336 -20.55 2.42 9.28
N GLU A 337 -21.79 1.95 9.09
CA GLU A 337 -22.92 2.25 9.97
C GLU A 337 -22.74 1.73 11.40
N LEU A 338 -21.83 0.77 11.66
CA LEU A 338 -21.44 0.37 13.02
C LEU A 338 -21.01 1.55 13.89
N GLY A 339 -20.43 2.56 13.25
CA GLY A 339 -19.96 3.78 13.92
C GLY A 339 -20.92 4.97 13.83
N LYS A 340 -22.19 4.77 13.47
CA LYS A 340 -23.17 5.84 13.32
C LYS A 340 -23.27 6.75 14.54
N ASP A 341 -23.20 6.17 15.73
CA ASP A 341 -23.34 6.87 17.01
C ASP A 341 -22.02 6.89 17.82
N ASP A 342 -20.90 6.39 17.24
CA ASP A 342 -19.63 6.31 17.94
C ASP A 342 -18.48 6.10 16.96
N PHE A 343 -17.68 7.15 16.72
CA PHE A 343 -16.56 7.11 15.78
C PHE A 343 -15.55 5.98 16.04
N ARG A 344 -15.45 5.47 17.27
CA ARG A 344 -14.55 4.37 17.63
C ARG A 344 -14.95 3.03 17.01
N LYS A 345 -16.20 2.90 16.56
CA LYS A 345 -16.78 1.68 16.00
C LYS A 345 -16.81 1.71 14.46
N ILE A 346 -16.43 2.82 13.84
CA ILE A 346 -16.36 2.90 12.37
C ILE A 346 -15.23 1.99 11.90
N PRO A 347 -15.47 0.98 11.04
CA PRO A 347 -14.40 0.23 10.39
C PRO A 347 -13.47 1.17 9.62
N ASN A 348 -12.17 1.11 9.92
CA ASN A 348 -11.17 2.03 9.37
C ASN A 348 -10.62 1.47 8.06
N GLY A 349 -10.84 2.16 6.96
CA GLY A 349 -10.28 1.79 5.66
C GLY A 349 -11.09 2.33 4.49
N LEU A 350 -10.44 2.37 3.33
CA LEU A 350 -10.98 2.96 2.10
C LEU A 350 -10.66 2.05 0.91
N PRO A 351 -11.49 2.05 -0.16
CA PRO A 351 -11.11 1.49 -1.44
C PRO A 351 -10.03 2.33 -2.11
N GLY A 352 -9.25 1.74 -3.04
CA GLY A 352 -8.25 2.50 -3.77
C GLY A 352 -7.44 1.70 -4.79
N VAL A 353 -7.40 0.37 -4.72
CA VAL A 353 -6.50 -0.46 -5.54
C VAL A 353 -6.76 -0.32 -7.05
N GLY A 354 -8.02 -0.12 -7.46
CA GLY A 354 -8.40 0.11 -8.85
C GLY A 354 -8.18 1.54 -9.34
N ASP A 355 -8.09 2.51 -8.43
CA ASP A 355 -8.07 3.94 -8.77
C ASP A 355 -6.69 4.58 -8.64
N ARG A 356 -5.76 3.96 -7.91
CA ARG A 356 -4.43 4.48 -7.59
C ARG A 356 -3.70 5.04 -8.81
N MET A 357 -3.52 4.23 -9.84
CA MET A 357 -2.76 4.65 -11.03
C MET A 357 -3.52 5.69 -11.88
N PRO A 358 -4.82 5.50 -12.23
CA PRO A 358 -5.56 6.48 -13.02
C PRO A 358 -5.66 7.86 -12.36
N VAL A 359 -5.93 7.90 -11.06
CA VAL A 359 -6.09 9.16 -10.34
C VAL A 359 -4.77 9.91 -10.26
N LEU A 360 -3.66 9.23 -9.94
CA LEU A 360 -2.34 9.87 -9.89
C LEU A 360 -1.81 10.25 -11.27
N TRP A 361 -2.09 9.45 -12.31
CA TRP A 361 -1.75 9.85 -13.66
C TRP A 361 -2.44 11.18 -14.02
N THR A 362 -3.74 11.25 -13.79
CA THR A 362 -4.54 12.43 -14.11
C THR A 362 -4.08 13.68 -13.35
N THR A 363 -3.80 13.54 -12.06
CA THR A 363 -3.55 14.69 -11.17
C THR A 363 -2.08 15.06 -11.02
N ALA A 364 -1.17 14.15 -11.31
CA ALA A 364 0.25 14.38 -11.17
C ALA A 364 0.98 14.43 -12.53
N VAL A 365 0.73 13.47 -13.43
CA VAL A 365 1.44 13.42 -14.72
C VAL A 365 0.82 14.39 -15.71
N ASN A 366 -0.50 14.37 -15.92
CA ASN A 366 -1.17 15.25 -16.87
C ASN A 366 -1.07 16.74 -16.48
N THR A 367 -0.86 17.04 -15.21
CA THR A 367 -0.64 18.41 -14.72
C THR A 367 0.83 18.83 -14.71
N GLY A 368 1.75 17.92 -15.05
CA GLY A 368 3.19 18.18 -15.07
C GLY A 368 3.86 18.27 -13.70
N ARG A 369 3.20 17.83 -12.62
CA ARG A 369 3.78 17.78 -11.26
C ARG A 369 4.92 16.77 -11.17
N ILE A 370 4.74 15.60 -11.80
CA ILE A 370 5.79 14.57 -11.91
C ILE A 370 5.91 14.10 -13.36
N SER A 371 7.08 13.59 -13.72
CA SER A 371 7.28 12.97 -15.04
C SER A 371 6.64 11.57 -15.11
N PRO A 372 6.35 11.05 -16.32
CA PRO A 372 5.93 9.66 -16.51
C PRO A 372 6.93 8.65 -15.90
N GLN A 373 8.24 8.94 -15.97
CA GLN A 373 9.26 8.08 -15.39
C GLN A 373 9.19 8.06 -13.85
N ARG A 374 8.94 9.23 -13.23
CA ARG A 374 8.74 9.33 -11.78
C ARG A 374 7.47 8.59 -11.35
N PHE A 375 6.40 8.68 -12.15
CA PHE A 375 5.18 7.90 -11.92
C PHE A 375 5.48 6.40 -11.91
N VAL A 376 6.19 5.88 -12.94
CA VAL A 376 6.59 4.45 -12.97
C VAL A 376 7.49 4.09 -11.79
N ALA A 377 8.39 4.99 -11.39
CA ALA A 377 9.23 4.77 -10.21
C ALA A 377 8.37 4.55 -8.96
N LEU A 378 7.39 5.43 -8.70
CA LEU A 378 6.52 5.38 -7.51
C LEU A 378 5.58 4.18 -7.51
N MET A 379 5.01 3.84 -8.69
CA MET A 379 3.94 2.85 -8.80
C MET A 379 4.42 1.42 -9.02
N SER A 380 5.64 1.24 -9.57
CA SER A 380 6.10 -0.07 -10.04
C SER A 380 7.52 -0.38 -9.61
N THR A 381 8.52 0.45 -10.00
CA THR A 381 9.93 0.09 -9.87
C THR A 381 10.44 0.18 -8.43
N ASN A 382 10.13 1.24 -7.70
CA ASN A 382 10.59 1.39 -6.30
C ASN A 382 9.96 0.34 -5.37
N PRO A 383 8.61 0.13 -5.40
CA PRO A 383 8.04 -0.93 -4.58
C PRO A 383 8.64 -2.31 -4.92
N ALA A 384 8.84 -2.64 -6.21
CA ALA A 384 9.49 -3.88 -6.59
C ALA A 384 10.92 -4.01 -6.05
N LYS A 385 11.70 -2.92 -6.04
CA LYS A 385 13.07 -2.91 -5.47
C LYS A 385 13.08 -3.08 -3.97
N LEU A 386 12.22 -2.34 -3.27
CA LEU A 386 12.17 -2.35 -1.80
C LEU A 386 11.77 -3.71 -1.23
N PHE A 387 10.91 -4.42 -1.95
CA PHE A 387 10.40 -5.72 -1.49
C PHE A 387 11.01 -6.92 -2.26
N GLY A 388 12.19 -6.73 -2.90
CA GLY A 388 12.99 -7.83 -3.43
C GLY A 388 12.46 -8.47 -4.72
N MET A 389 11.50 -7.86 -5.39
CA MET A 389 10.89 -8.38 -6.63
C MET A 389 11.55 -7.85 -7.91
N TYR A 390 12.38 -6.80 -7.82
CA TYR A 390 13.06 -6.24 -8.97
C TYR A 390 14.29 -7.09 -9.33
N PRO A 391 14.59 -7.35 -10.61
CA PRO A 391 13.96 -6.84 -11.81
C PRO A 391 12.84 -7.72 -12.38
N GLN A 392 12.45 -8.79 -11.71
CA GLN A 392 11.37 -9.66 -12.17
C GLN A 392 10.07 -8.88 -12.34
N LYS A 393 9.71 -8.03 -11.36
CA LYS A 393 8.60 -7.09 -11.39
C LYS A 393 9.11 -5.64 -11.47
N GLY A 394 8.26 -4.72 -11.91
CA GLY A 394 8.55 -3.27 -11.93
C GLY A 394 9.57 -2.83 -12.99
N ALA A 395 9.84 -3.66 -13.99
CA ALA A 395 10.77 -3.39 -15.08
C ALA A 395 10.23 -3.86 -16.44
N ILE A 396 10.68 -3.21 -17.52
CA ILE A 396 10.57 -3.71 -18.89
C ILE A 396 12.00 -3.96 -19.39
N GLN A 397 12.47 -5.19 -19.19
CA GLN A 397 13.79 -5.63 -19.66
C GLN A 397 13.78 -7.14 -19.93
N VAL A 398 14.78 -7.62 -20.66
CA VAL A 398 14.91 -9.04 -20.95
C VAL A 398 15.04 -9.86 -19.66
N GLY A 399 14.20 -10.87 -19.54
CA GLY A 399 14.13 -11.77 -18.38
C GLY A 399 13.13 -11.35 -17.30
N SER A 400 12.55 -10.15 -17.37
CA SER A 400 11.46 -9.75 -16.48
C SER A 400 10.15 -10.45 -16.87
N ASP A 401 9.25 -10.59 -15.92
CA ASP A 401 7.88 -11.01 -16.20
C ASP A 401 7.20 -10.00 -17.12
N ALA A 402 6.34 -10.49 -18.00
CA ALA A 402 5.61 -9.65 -18.95
C ALA A 402 4.39 -8.97 -18.32
N ASP A 403 4.55 -8.46 -17.12
CA ASP A 403 3.59 -7.64 -16.39
C ASP A 403 3.57 -6.24 -17.01
N ILE A 404 2.77 -6.07 -18.04
CA ILE A 404 2.78 -4.87 -18.88
C ILE A 404 1.40 -4.23 -18.91
N VAL A 405 1.39 -2.91 -18.76
CA VAL A 405 0.18 -2.08 -18.92
C VAL A 405 0.29 -1.27 -20.19
N LEU A 406 -0.74 -1.40 -21.04
CA LEU A 406 -0.96 -0.51 -22.17
C LEU A 406 -1.81 0.67 -21.71
N TRP A 407 -1.17 1.82 -21.58
CA TRP A 407 -1.78 3.01 -21.02
C TRP A 407 -2.26 3.96 -22.12
N TYR A 408 -3.53 4.33 -22.04
CA TYR A 408 -4.19 5.24 -22.98
C TYR A 408 -4.19 6.67 -22.38
N PRO A 409 -3.18 7.50 -22.61
CA PRO A 409 -3.01 8.78 -21.89
C PRO A 409 -4.14 9.78 -22.14
N GLU A 410 -4.79 9.70 -23.30
CA GLU A 410 -5.88 10.60 -23.69
C GLU A 410 -7.28 10.07 -23.36
N LYS A 411 -7.37 8.83 -22.84
CA LYS A 411 -8.68 8.21 -22.56
C LYS A 411 -9.25 8.73 -21.25
N THR A 412 -10.45 9.29 -21.32
CA THR A 412 -11.22 9.68 -20.14
C THR A 412 -12.10 8.52 -19.67
N LEU A 413 -12.05 8.18 -18.41
CA LEU A 413 -12.95 7.25 -17.76
C LEU A 413 -13.99 8.07 -16.98
N ASN A 414 -15.26 7.77 -17.22
CA ASN A 414 -16.35 8.32 -16.43
C ASN A 414 -16.74 7.30 -15.37
N TYR A 415 -16.47 7.63 -14.12
CA TYR A 415 -16.96 6.85 -13.00
C TYR A 415 -18.42 7.22 -12.78
N GLY A 416 -19.31 6.29 -13.09
CA GLY A 416 -20.75 6.42 -12.80
C GLY A 416 -21.07 5.83 -11.42
N VAL A 417 -22.08 6.37 -10.78
CA VAL A 417 -22.71 5.77 -9.59
C VAL A 417 -23.67 4.69 -10.08
#